data_559fa5917512cc40531b6028fbeed0c5
#
_entry.id   559fa5917512cc40531b6028fbeed0c5
#
_cell.length_a   1.000
_cell.length_b   1.000
_cell.length_c   1.000
_cell.angle_alpha   90.00
_cell.angle_beta   90.00
_cell.angle_gamma   90.00
#
_symmetry.space_group_name_H-M   'P 1'
#
loop_
_entity.id
_entity.type
_entity.pdbx_description
1 polymer ?
#
loop_
_entity_poly.entity_id
_entity_poly.type
_entity_poly.pdbx_seq_one_letter_code
_entity_poly.pdbx_strand_id
1 'polypeptide(L)'
;MGEEFWIWLQLKTIADIGIVGLPNSGKSSLLAAITNANPKIANYKFTTLNPNLGVASYDNKEITLADIPGLIEGAHAGVGLGIKFLKHIERCKTLLHLIDVSEKNIENSYKQVRNELGKYSKDLLKKDELIVFNKIDLINKNKLKEKKDKFSKKTKNEVLTISTFDKLSLTKIKSKLIKYVS
;
A
#
# COMPACT_ATOMS: atom_id res chain seq x y z
N MET A 1 40.69 24.91 16.69
CA MET A 1 39.58 24.46 17.58
C MET A 1 38.43 24.05 16.69
N GLY A 2 37.92 22.82 16.84
CA GLY A 2 36.72 22.38 16.13
C GLY A 2 35.47 22.86 16.88
N GLU A 3 34.43 23.22 16.14
CA GLU A 3 33.15 23.56 16.72
C GLU A 3 32.24 22.34 16.69
N GLU A 4 31.58 22.02 17.80
CA GLU A 4 30.63 20.91 17.90
C GLU A 4 29.20 21.46 17.91
N PHE A 5 28.34 20.91 17.04
CA PHE A 5 26.92 21.28 16.97
C PHE A 5 26.03 20.08 17.11
N TRP A 6 24.94 20.22 17.82
CA TRP A 6 23.86 19.25 17.83
C TRP A 6 22.92 19.46 16.65
N ILE A 7 22.81 18.46 15.78
CA ILE A 7 21.94 18.50 14.61
C ILE A 7 20.79 17.52 14.81
N TRP A 8 19.54 17.99 14.69
CA TRP A 8 18.36 17.14 14.67
C TRP A 8 18.06 16.69 13.24
N LEU A 9 18.19 15.40 12.97
CA LEU A 9 17.85 14.80 11.70
C LEU A 9 16.48 14.16 11.80
N GLN A 10 15.53 14.63 10.98
CA GLN A 10 14.20 14.03 10.87
C GLN A 10 14.04 13.37 9.51
N LEU A 11 13.87 12.05 9.50
CA LEU A 11 13.54 11.31 8.28
C LEU A 11 12.09 11.64 7.87
N LYS A 12 11.93 12.34 6.73
CA LYS A 12 10.61 12.76 6.24
C LYS A 12 9.88 11.65 5.48
N THR A 13 10.58 10.83 4.72
CA THR A 13 10.01 9.76 3.89
C THR A 13 10.41 8.41 4.45
N ILE A 14 9.45 7.50 4.64
CA ILE A 14 9.68 6.13 5.13
C ILE A 14 9.74 5.16 3.96
N ALA A 15 8.84 5.34 2.99
CA ALA A 15 8.77 4.55 1.78
C ALA A 15 8.20 5.41 0.65
N ASP A 16 8.46 5.03 -0.58
CA ASP A 16 7.85 5.68 -1.74
C ASP A 16 6.37 5.31 -1.83
N ILE A 17 6.03 4.05 -1.54
CA ILE A 17 4.68 3.51 -1.66
C ILE A 17 4.24 2.87 -0.35
N GLY A 18 3.09 3.30 0.16
CA GLY A 18 2.39 2.64 1.26
C GLY A 18 1.31 1.70 0.74
N ILE A 19 1.38 0.41 1.10
CA ILE A 19 0.38 -0.58 0.71
C ILE A 19 -0.76 -0.55 1.73
N VAL A 20 -1.96 -0.27 1.26
CA VAL A 20 -3.19 -0.23 2.06
C VAL A 20 -4.23 -1.20 1.51
N GLY A 21 -5.14 -1.64 2.34
CA GLY A 21 -6.21 -2.57 1.96
C GLY A 21 -6.76 -3.34 3.16
N LEU A 22 -7.90 -4.01 2.98
CA LEU A 22 -8.53 -4.82 4.00
C LEU A 22 -7.62 -5.97 4.49
N PRO A 23 -7.86 -6.55 5.67
CA PRO A 23 -7.23 -7.80 6.07
C PRO A 23 -7.42 -8.86 4.97
N ASN A 24 -6.42 -9.71 4.80
CA ASN A 24 -6.41 -10.78 3.79
C ASN A 24 -6.48 -10.33 2.32
N SER A 25 -6.39 -9.04 2.00
CA SER A 25 -6.29 -8.58 0.59
C SER A 25 -4.99 -9.00 -0.10
N GLY A 26 -4.01 -9.50 0.65
CA GLY A 26 -2.74 -10.02 0.14
C GLY A 26 -1.59 -9.00 0.16
N LYS A 27 -1.63 -7.99 1.03
CA LYS A 27 -0.60 -6.94 1.13
C LYS A 27 0.79 -7.51 1.38
N SER A 28 0.94 -8.31 2.43
CA SER A 28 2.24 -8.91 2.81
C SER A 28 2.71 -9.92 1.76
N SER A 29 1.77 -10.66 1.15
CA SER A 29 2.09 -11.57 0.04
C SER A 29 2.58 -10.82 -1.20
N LEU A 30 1.93 -9.69 -1.53
CA LEU A 30 2.38 -8.83 -2.62
C LEU A 30 3.77 -8.27 -2.34
N LEU A 31 3.99 -7.71 -1.14
CA LEU A 31 5.28 -7.17 -0.75
C LEU A 31 6.38 -8.23 -0.90
N ALA A 32 6.17 -9.44 -0.37
CA ALA A 32 7.12 -10.54 -0.49
C ALA A 32 7.37 -10.96 -1.95
N ALA A 33 6.33 -10.94 -2.80
CA ALA A 33 6.43 -11.36 -4.19
C ALA A 33 7.13 -10.34 -5.10
N ILE A 34 7.06 -9.04 -4.79
CA ILE A 34 7.66 -8.00 -5.65
C ILE A 34 9.01 -7.50 -5.17
N THR A 35 9.41 -7.81 -3.94
CA THR A 35 10.70 -7.38 -3.39
C THR A 35 11.81 -8.38 -3.72
N ASN A 36 13.04 -7.89 -3.85
CA ASN A 36 14.19 -8.71 -4.25
C ASN A 36 14.81 -9.48 -3.08
N ALA A 37 14.48 -9.11 -1.86
CA ALA A 37 14.93 -9.75 -0.62
C ALA A 37 13.74 -9.90 0.32
N ASN A 38 13.86 -10.78 1.31
CA ASN A 38 12.84 -10.88 2.36
C ASN A 38 12.55 -9.50 2.97
N PRO A 39 11.27 -9.09 3.04
CA PRO A 39 10.90 -7.84 3.68
C PRO A 39 11.50 -7.76 5.09
N LYS A 40 12.12 -6.64 5.39
CA LYS A 40 12.70 -6.42 6.72
C LYS A 40 11.66 -5.75 7.61
N ILE A 41 11.49 -6.29 8.80
CA ILE A 41 10.72 -5.63 9.85
C ILE A 41 11.54 -4.44 10.33
N ALA A 42 11.05 -3.23 10.12
CA ALA A 42 11.74 -2.03 10.56
C ALA A 42 11.30 -1.68 12.00
N ASN A 43 12.22 -1.85 12.94
CA ASN A 43 12.00 -1.47 14.34
C ASN A 43 12.17 0.05 14.51
N TYR A 44 11.10 0.79 14.37
CA TYR A 44 11.11 2.20 14.73
C TYR A 44 10.81 2.37 16.22
N LYS A 45 11.70 3.07 16.95
CA LYS A 45 11.63 3.26 18.42
C LYS A 45 10.31 3.81 18.98
N PHE A 46 9.38 4.21 18.12
CA PHE A 46 8.11 4.84 18.50
C PHE A 46 6.87 4.13 17.95
N THR A 47 6.99 2.87 17.48
CA THR A 47 5.87 2.12 16.92
C THR A 47 5.69 0.79 17.63
N THR A 48 4.46 0.50 17.98
CA THR A 48 4.06 -0.81 18.53
C THR A 48 3.74 -1.83 17.43
N LEU A 49 3.52 -1.36 16.20
CA LEU A 49 3.41 -2.18 15.00
C LEU A 49 4.53 -1.78 14.06
N ASN A 50 5.37 -2.71 13.70
CA ASN A 50 6.50 -2.48 12.82
C ASN A 50 6.06 -2.70 11.36
N PRO A 51 6.21 -1.69 10.47
CA PRO A 51 5.94 -1.89 9.06
C PRO A 51 6.94 -2.87 8.46
N ASN A 52 6.45 -3.74 7.57
CA ASN A 52 7.33 -4.54 6.73
C ASN A 52 7.77 -3.68 5.55
N LEU A 53 9.06 -3.43 5.46
CA LEU A 53 9.65 -2.68 4.36
C LEU A 53 10.26 -3.63 3.33
N GLY A 54 10.10 -3.30 2.06
CA GLY A 54 10.72 -4.03 0.98
C GLY A 54 11.18 -3.09 -0.13
N VAL A 55 12.24 -3.50 -0.83
CA VAL A 55 12.75 -2.78 -2.00
C VAL A 55 12.44 -3.60 -3.25
N ALA A 56 11.75 -3.01 -4.19
CA ALA A 56 11.48 -3.60 -5.49
C ALA A 56 12.32 -2.88 -6.55
N SER A 57 12.99 -3.66 -7.40
CA SER A 57 13.83 -3.14 -8.49
C SER A 57 13.24 -3.54 -9.84
N TYR A 58 13.31 -2.63 -10.79
CA TYR A 58 12.98 -2.86 -12.19
C TYR A 58 13.70 -1.83 -13.06
N ASP A 59 14.38 -2.29 -14.10
CA ASP A 59 15.09 -1.43 -15.06
C ASP A 59 16.09 -0.44 -14.39
N ASN A 60 16.97 -0.97 -13.54
CA ASN A 60 17.97 -0.22 -12.76
C ASN A 60 17.42 0.90 -11.85
N LYS A 61 16.11 0.89 -11.61
CA LYS A 61 15.46 1.78 -10.64
C LYS A 61 14.94 0.98 -9.46
N GLU A 62 14.95 1.61 -8.30
CA GLU A 62 14.46 1.03 -7.05
C GLU A 62 13.35 1.88 -6.45
N ILE A 63 12.38 1.21 -5.85
CA ILE A 63 11.33 1.83 -5.05
C ILE A 63 11.22 1.11 -3.72
N THR A 64 10.95 1.88 -2.68
CA THR A 64 10.66 1.34 -1.36
C THR A 64 9.16 1.22 -1.15
N LEU A 65 8.73 0.05 -0.66
CA LEU A 65 7.33 -0.23 -0.32
C LEU A 65 7.22 -0.54 1.17
N ALA A 66 6.15 -0.06 1.78
CA ALA A 66 5.79 -0.38 3.15
C ALA A 66 4.44 -1.11 3.18
N ASP A 67 4.43 -2.34 3.69
CA ASP A 67 3.19 -3.01 4.08
C ASP A 67 2.79 -2.50 5.45
N ILE A 68 1.59 -2.01 5.51
CA ILE A 68 1.06 -1.33 6.67
C ILE A 68 -0.02 -2.20 7.31
N PRO A 69 0.35 -3.07 8.28
CA PRO A 69 -0.61 -3.92 8.95
C PRO A 69 -1.57 -3.11 9.84
N GLY A 70 -2.80 -3.57 10.00
CA GLY A 70 -3.72 -3.05 11.04
C GLY A 70 -4.52 -1.80 10.71
N LEU A 71 -4.68 -1.43 9.43
CA LEU A 71 -5.49 -0.26 9.04
C LEU A 71 -6.97 -0.36 9.43
N ILE A 72 -7.50 -1.56 9.72
CA ILE A 72 -8.96 -1.78 9.78
C ILE A 72 -9.45 -2.42 11.07
N GLU A 73 -8.60 -3.04 11.86
CA GLU A 73 -9.04 -3.61 13.14
C GLU A 73 -8.80 -2.64 14.31
N GLY A 74 -9.75 -1.71 14.52
CA GLY A 74 -9.81 -0.90 15.73
C GLY A 74 -8.84 0.28 15.82
N ALA A 75 -8.29 0.76 14.71
CA ALA A 75 -7.38 1.92 14.71
C ALA A 75 -8.01 3.19 15.32
N HIS A 76 -9.34 3.27 15.37
CA HIS A 76 -10.11 4.35 15.99
C HIS A 76 -10.66 4.00 17.39
N ALA A 77 -10.53 2.75 17.85
CA ALA A 77 -11.06 2.31 19.14
C ALA A 77 -10.13 2.62 20.34
N GLY A 78 -9.60 3.84 20.40
CA GLY A 78 -9.08 4.42 21.65
C GLY A 78 -7.74 3.90 22.19
N VAL A 79 -7.12 2.90 21.59
CA VAL A 79 -5.81 2.44 21.99
C VAL A 79 -4.79 3.08 21.05
N GLY A 80 -4.01 4.04 21.50
CA GLY A 80 -3.07 4.91 20.76
C GLY A 80 -2.08 4.26 19.76
N LEU A 81 -2.32 3.02 19.39
CA LEU A 81 -1.60 2.20 18.41
C LEU A 81 -1.83 2.67 16.96
N GLY A 82 -3.08 2.98 16.58
CA GLY A 82 -3.42 3.38 15.22
C GLY A 82 -2.85 4.72 14.80
N ILE A 83 -2.81 5.71 15.70
CA ILE A 83 -2.40 7.08 15.39
C ILE A 83 -0.90 7.19 15.07
N LYS A 84 -0.05 6.53 15.85
CA LYS A 84 1.41 6.54 15.62
C LYS A 84 1.78 5.89 14.29
N PHE A 85 1.02 4.91 13.89
CA PHE A 85 1.21 4.11 12.72
C PHE A 85 0.79 4.84 11.42
N LEU A 86 -0.33 5.55 11.44
CA LEU A 86 -0.82 6.32 10.31
C LEU A 86 0.11 7.50 9.96
N LYS A 87 0.92 7.98 10.91
CA LYS A 87 2.04 8.90 10.64
C LYS A 87 3.08 8.35 9.66
N HIS A 88 3.18 7.02 9.54
CA HIS A 88 4.07 6.39 8.56
C HIS A 88 3.49 6.44 7.15
N ILE A 89 2.16 6.29 7.01
CA ILE A 89 1.48 6.44 5.72
C ILE A 89 1.57 7.88 5.22
N GLU A 90 1.47 8.85 6.10
CA GLU A 90 1.65 10.27 5.73
C GLU A 90 3.03 10.53 5.10
N ARG A 91 4.03 9.72 5.47
CA ARG A 91 5.40 9.80 4.97
C ARG A 91 5.64 8.99 3.69
N CYS A 92 4.64 8.29 3.15
CA CYS A 92 4.72 7.70 1.82
C CYS A 92 4.31 8.72 0.76
N LYS A 93 4.92 8.65 -0.42
CA LYS A 93 4.58 9.55 -1.54
C LYS A 93 3.22 9.17 -2.13
N THR A 94 2.99 7.90 -2.34
CA THR A 94 1.84 7.32 -3.03
C THR A 94 1.24 6.16 -2.24
N LEU A 95 -0.06 5.93 -2.38
CA LEU A 95 -0.74 4.78 -1.82
C LEU A 95 -1.00 3.72 -2.89
N LEU A 96 -0.71 2.47 -2.58
CA LEU A 96 -1.15 1.31 -3.35
C LEU A 96 -2.30 0.65 -2.62
N HIS A 97 -3.51 0.82 -3.14
CA HIS A 97 -4.72 0.25 -2.55
C HIS A 97 -5.00 -1.13 -3.14
N LEU A 98 -4.75 -2.14 -2.35
CA LEU A 98 -4.91 -3.53 -2.73
C LEU A 98 -6.30 -4.05 -2.34
N ILE A 99 -7.06 -4.51 -3.34
CA ILE A 99 -8.42 -5.02 -3.16
C ILE A 99 -8.49 -6.49 -3.61
N ASP A 100 -9.01 -7.35 -2.76
CA ASP A 100 -9.31 -8.73 -3.13
C ASP A 100 -10.51 -8.77 -4.09
N VAL A 101 -10.27 -9.15 -5.34
CA VAL A 101 -11.32 -9.16 -6.38
C VAL A 101 -12.33 -10.28 -6.18
N SER A 102 -12.03 -11.29 -5.35
CA SER A 102 -12.94 -12.38 -5.04
C SER A 102 -14.08 -11.96 -4.11
N GLU A 103 -13.93 -10.83 -3.41
CA GLU A 103 -14.97 -10.31 -2.52
C GLU A 103 -16.29 -10.00 -3.25
N LYS A 104 -17.39 -10.17 -2.52
CA LYS A 104 -18.74 -9.92 -3.08
C LYS A 104 -18.95 -8.45 -3.44
N ASN A 105 -18.44 -7.53 -2.63
CA ASN A 105 -18.64 -6.09 -2.81
C ASN A 105 -17.34 -5.30 -2.67
N ILE A 106 -16.57 -5.29 -3.76
CA ILE A 106 -15.29 -4.57 -3.84
C ILE A 106 -15.42 -3.05 -3.64
N GLU A 107 -16.58 -2.47 -3.96
CA GLU A 107 -16.81 -1.04 -3.77
C GLU A 107 -16.92 -0.69 -2.28
N ASN A 108 -17.55 -1.55 -1.49
CA ASN A 108 -17.62 -1.36 -0.04
C ASN A 108 -16.24 -1.53 0.60
N SER A 109 -15.47 -2.53 0.18
CA SER A 109 -14.10 -2.74 0.65
C SER A 109 -13.23 -1.52 0.38
N TYR A 110 -13.31 -0.96 -0.83
CA TYR A 110 -12.64 0.30 -1.18
C TYR A 110 -13.06 1.46 -0.29
N LYS A 111 -14.38 1.69 -0.15
CA LYS A 111 -14.91 2.77 0.68
C LYS A 111 -14.53 2.64 2.14
N GLN A 112 -14.50 1.43 2.68
CA GLN A 112 -14.14 1.17 4.06
C GLN A 112 -12.71 1.63 4.33
N VAL A 113 -11.74 1.26 3.49
CA VAL A 113 -10.34 1.69 3.61
C VAL A 113 -10.23 3.22 3.48
N ARG A 114 -10.90 3.82 2.49
CA ARG A 114 -10.89 5.27 2.29
C ARG A 114 -11.47 6.02 3.49
N ASN A 115 -12.54 5.50 4.07
CA ASN A 115 -13.14 6.09 5.27
C ASN A 115 -12.21 6.03 6.47
N GLU A 116 -11.50 4.89 6.67
CA GLU A 116 -10.53 4.76 7.76
C GLU A 116 -9.36 5.75 7.58
N LEU A 117 -8.82 5.85 6.37
CA LEU A 117 -7.79 6.85 6.06
C LEU A 117 -8.28 8.27 6.33
N GLY A 118 -9.52 8.59 5.93
CA GLY A 118 -10.10 9.91 6.10
C GLY A 118 -10.42 10.28 7.54
N LYS A 119 -10.79 9.30 8.39
CA LYS A 119 -10.99 9.52 9.82
C LYS A 119 -9.69 9.93 10.50
N TYR A 120 -8.57 9.43 10.02
CA TYR A 120 -7.26 9.76 10.57
C TYR A 120 -6.76 11.11 10.06
N SER A 121 -6.68 11.29 8.74
CA SER A 121 -6.20 12.53 8.13
C SER A 121 -6.85 12.74 6.76
N LYS A 122 -7.40 13.94 6.55
CA LYS A 122 -7.92 14.33 5.23
C LYS A 122 -6.82 14.40 4.17
N ASP A 123 -5.58 14.61 4.57
CA ASP A 123 -4.45 14.70 3.65
C ASP A 123 -4.08 13.34 3.05
N LEU A 124 -4.36 12.23 3.76
CA LEU A 124 -4.23 10.88 3.19
C LEU A 124 -5.19 10.65 2.02
N LEU A 125 -6.37 11.27 2.05
CA LEU A 125 -7.34 11.17 0.96
C LEU A 125 -6.92 11.93 -0.30
N LYS A 126 -6.00 12.89 -0.17
CA LYS A 126 -5.48 13.71 -1.28
C LYS A 126 -4.26 13.09 -1.95
N LYS A 127 -3.64 12.07 -1.32
CA LYS A 127 -2.50 11.38 -1.91
C LYS A 127 -2.88 10.66 -3.20
N ASP A 128 -1.91 10.61 -4.10
CA ASP A 128 -2.03 9.77 -5.28
C ASP A 128 -2.26 8.32 -4.88
N GLU A 129 -3.24 7.69 -5.51
CA GLU A 129 -3.68 6.34 -5.18
C GLU A 129 -3.69 5.46 -6.41
N LEU A 130 -2.94 4.37 -6.36
CA LEU A 130 -2.95 3.33 -7.37
C LEU A 130 -3.82 2.17 -6.90
N ILE A 131 -4.91 1.89 -7.61
CA ILE A 131 -5.85 0.82 -7.24
C ILE A 131 -5.47 -0.47 -7.96
N VAL A 132 -5.36 -1.55 -7.18
CA VAL A 132 -4.93 -2.85 -7.67
C VAL A 132 -5.91 -3.93 -7.20
N PHE A 133 -6.51 -4.63 -8.14
CA PHE A 133 -7.28 -5.84 -7.89
C PHE A 133 -6.34 -7.02 -7.81
N ASN A 134 -6.28 -7.66 -6.66
CA ASN A 134 -5.48 -8.85 -6.40
C ASN A 134 -6.34 -10.12 -6.44
N LYS A 135 -5.67 -11.26 -6.51
CA LYS A 135 -6.27 -12.60 -6.54
C LYS A 135 -7.16 -12.84 -7.76
N ILE A 136 -6.73 -12.33 -8.93
CA ILE A 136 -7.48 -12.52 -10.18
C ILE A 136 -7.55 -13.99 -10.62
N ASP A 137 -6.68 -14.83 -10.08
CA ASP A 137 -6.68 -16.28 -10.24
C ASP A 137 -7.94 -16.97 -9.66
N LEU A 138 -8.63 -16.32 -8.72
CA LEU A 138 -9.84 -16.85 -8.08
C LEU A 138 -11.14 -16.57 -8.86
N ILE A 139 -11.09 -15.78 -9.94
CA ILE A 139 -12.28 -15.46 -10.73
C ILE A 139 -12.01 -15.61 -12.22
N ASN A 140 -13.07 -15.86 -12.99
CA ASN A 140 -12.96 -15.95 -14.44
C ASN A 140 -12.77 -14.57 -15.10
N LYS A 141 -12.20 -14.55 -16.32
CA LYS A 141 -11.86 -13.35 -17.06
C LYS A 141 -13.05 -12.43 -17.33
N ASN A 142 -14.23 -13.00 -17.62
CA ASN A 142 -15.43 -12.20 -17.91
C ASN A 142 -15.90 -11.44 -16.66
N LYS A 143 -15.96 -12.13 -15.52
CA LYS A 143 -16.33 -11.55 -14.23
C LYS A 143 -15.31 -10.50 -13.76
N LEU A 144 -14.01 -10.73 -14.01
CA LEU A 144 -12.96 -9.75 -13.74
C LEU A 144 -13.18 -8.48 -14.55
N LYS A 145 -13.42 -8.62 -15.85
CA LYS A 145 -13.68 -7.48 -16.75
C LYS A 145 -14.89 -6.68 -16.29
N GLU A 146 -16.01 -7.35 -16.02
CA GLU A 146 -17.23 -6.71 -15.53
C GLU A 146 -17.00 -5.91 -14.24
N LYS A 147 -16.38 -6.54 -13.24
CA LYS A 147 -16.05 -5.89 -11.96
C LYS A 147 -15.14 -4.69 -12.16
N LYS A 148 -14.10 -4.81 -12.98
CA LYS A 148 -13.18 -3.74 -13.29
C LYS A 148 -13.87 -2.56 -13.98
N ASP A 149 -14.65 -2.82 -15.02
CA ASP A 149 -15.36 -1.78 -15.79
C ASP A 149 -16.36 -1.04 -14.92
N LYS A 150 -17.14 -1.78 -14.11
CA LYS A 150 -18.08 -1.20 -13.15
C LYS A 150 -17.40 -0.31 -12.12
N PHE A 151 -16.31 -0.79 -11.53
CA PHE A 151 -15.56 -0.06 -10.52
C PHE A 151 -14.89 1.19 -11.11
N SER A 152 -14.22 1.08 -12.27
CA SER A 152 -13.56 2.21 -12.93
C SER A 152 -14.54 3.30 -13.35
N LYS A 153 -15.72 2.93 -13.87
CA LYS A 153 -16.78 3.90 -14.21
C LYS A 153 -17.24 4.69 -12.99
N LYS A 154 -17.36 4.02 -11.83
CA LYS A 154 -17.87 4.64 -10.60
C LYS A 154 -16.83 5.49 -9.88
N THR A 155 -15.58 5.06 -9.85
CA THR A 155 -14.50 5.75 -9.12
C THR A 155 -13.71 6.71 -10.00
N LYS A 156 -13.83 6.62 -11.33
CA LYS A 156 -13.03 7.34 -12.34
C LYS A 156 -11.52 7.05 -12.24
N ASN A 157 -11.14 5.97 -11.57
CA ASN A 157 -9.76 5.56 -11.39
C ASN A 157 -9.38 4.42 -12.33
N GLU A 158 -8.12 4.43 -12.79
CA GLU A 158 -7.53 3.28 -13.45
C GLU A 158 -7.34 2.15 -12.44
N VAL A 159 -7.69 0.92 -12.82
CA VAL A 159 -7.51 -0.25 -11.99
C VAL A 159 -6.53 -1.21 -12.64
N LEU A 160 -5.47 -1.54 -11.94
CA LEU A 160 -4.55 -2.61 -12.31
C LEU A 160 -5.06 -3.95 -11.76
N THR A 161 -4.62 -5.04 -12.37
CA THR A 161 -5.04 -6.39 -11.99
C THR A 161 -3.83 -7.29 -11.85
N ILE A 162 -3.73 -8.03 -10.75
CA ILE A 162 -2.62 -8.93 -10.46
C ILE A 162 -3.08 -10.24 -9.81
N SER A 163 -2.21 -11.24 -9.92
CA SER A 163 -2.13 -12.35 -8.98
C SER A 163 -0.71 -12.42 -8.42
N THR A 164 -0.58 -12.57 -7.12
CA THR A 164 0.73 -12.76 -6.46
C THR A 164 1.41 -14.06 -6.87
N PHE A 165 0.69 -14.98 -7.53
CA PHE A 165 1.22 -16.22 -8.09
C PHE A 165 1.64 -16.10 -9.56
N ASP A 166 1.29 -14.99 -10.25
CA ASP A 166 1.62 -14.79 -11.66
C ASP A 166 2.78 -13.81 -11.84
N LYS A 167 3.94 -14.34 -12.23
CA LYS A 167 5.17 -13.57 -12.46
C LYS A 167 5.00 -12.45 -13.50
N LEU A 168 4.19 -12.67 -14.54
CA LEU A 168 3.98 -11.66 -15.58
C LEU A 168 3.21 -10.45 -15.03
N SER A 169 2.17 -10.69 -14.23
CA SER A 169 1.42 -9.60 -13.59
C SER A 169 2.28 -8.85 -12.57
N LEU A 170 3.16 -9.56 -11.84
CA LEU A 170 4.11 -8.94 -10.91
C LEU A 170 5.14 -8.06 -11.62
N THR A 171 5.67 -8.49 -12.76
CA THR A 171 6.60 -7.68 -13.57
C THR A 171 5.90 -6.41 -14.09
N LYS A 172 4.67 -6.53 -14.58
CA LYS A 172 3.89 -5.38 -15.06
C LYS A 172 3.61 -4.37 -13.95
N ILE A 173 3.25 -4.83 -12.74
CA ILE A 173 3.01 -3.91 -11.64
C ILE A 173 4.29 -3.22 -11.20
N LYS A 174 5.44 -3.92 -11.10
CA LYS A 174 6.73 -3.32 -10.80
C LYS A 174 7.06 -2.17 -11.75
N SER A 175 6.97 -2.42 -13.06
CA SER A 175 7.19 -1.41 -14.09
C SER A 175 6.26 -0.20 -13.93
N LYS A 176 4.98 -0.44 -13.61
CA LYS A 176 4.01 0.64 -13.41
C LYS A 176 4.32 1.46 -12.16
N LEU A 177 4.64 0.79 -11.04
CA LEU A 177 4.96 1.44 -9.77
C LEU A 177 6.19 2.35 -9.88
N ILE A 178 7.24 1.88 -10.54
CA ILE A 178 8.45 2.68 -10.75
C ILE A 178 8.17 3.93 -11.58
N LYS A 179 7.38 3.80 -12.67
CA LYS A 179 6.97 4.95 -13.49
C LYS A 179 6.08 5.94 -12.74
N TYR A 180 5.35 5.46 -11.74
CA TYR A 180 4.42 6.29 -10.97
C TYR A 180 5.13 7.14 -9.92
N VAL A 181 6.28 6.69 -9.43
CA VAL A 181 7.05 7.35 -8.36
C VAL A 181 8.21 8.18 -8.92
N SER A 182 8.69 7.84 -10.15
CA SER A 182 9.74 8.60 -10.86
C SER A 182 9.22 9.89 -11.39
#